data_03f8a3df284fc24a9d67a310a6f41819
#
_entry.id   03f8a3df284fc24a9d67a310a6f41819
#
_cell.length_a   1.000
_cell.length_b   1.000
_cell.length_c   1.000
_cell.angle_alpha   90.00
_cell.angle_beta   90.00
_cell.angle_gamma   90.00
#
_symmetry.space_group_name_H-M   'P 1'
#
loop_
_entity.id
_entity.type
_entity.pdbx_description
1 polymer ?
#
loop_
_entity_poly.entity_id
_entity_poly.type
_entity_poly.pdbx_seq_one_letter_code
_entity_poly.pdbx_strand_id
1 'polypeptide(L)'
;MDYLKAINDKFITFEKLILTLCTIMLVLAIFIQVICRYILMISTPWAEELARYLFVWMSYLGGGYALHSGGQIEIDIAPTIINYLKISDDSKRRIILTLKTIGLAITVIFILCFCYVFSNYIMFIYRGVQTSQTMGIPMWIVYFPVLIGSLITVWHGIYRILLNIKMGKGDN
;
A
#
# COMPACT_ATOMS: atom_id res chain seq x y z
N MET A 1 -21.04 6.78 -10.69
CA MET A 1 -19.57 6.82 -10.75
C MET A 1 -18.98 7.97 -9.93
N ASP A 2 -19.63 9.13 -9.91
CA ASP A 2 -19.16 10.31 -9.17
C ASP A 2 -19.07 10.08 -7.66
N TYR A 3 -19.98 9.27 -7.13
CA TYR A 3 -19.96 8.89 -5.72
C TYR A 3 -18.75 8.01 -5.34
N LEU A 4 -18.44 7.02 -6.18
CA LEU A 4 -17.26 6.16 -5.98
C LEU A 4 -15.96 6.95 -6.11
N LYS A 5 -15.92 7.91 -7.03
CA LYS A 5 -14.78 8.82 -7.20
C LYS A 5 -14.60 9.69 -5.95
N ALA A 6 -15.67 10.29 -5.44
CA ALA A 6 -15.62 11.13 -4.24
C ALA A 6 -15.15 10.37 -2.99
N ILE A 7 -15.59 9.11 -2.82
CA ILE A 7 -15.11 8.25 -1.72
C ILE A 7 -13.63 7.95 -1.90
N ASN A 8 -13.22 7.57 -3.11
CA ASN A 8 -11.83 7.26 -3.43
C ASN A 8 -10.90 8.46 -3.17
N ASP A 9 -11.31 9.66 -3.57
CA ASP A 9 -10.54 10.90 -3.36
C ASP A 9 -10.39 11.24 -1.86
N LYS A 10 -11.39 10.94 -1.03
CA LYS A 10 -11.28 11.07 0.44
C LYS A 10 -10.26 10.08 1.03
N PHE A 11 -10.27 8.82 0.58
CA PHE A 11 -9.28 7.85 1.03
C PHE A 11 -7.86 8.30 0.67
N ILE A 12 -7.64 8.79 -0.54
CA ILE A 12 -6.34 9.29 -1.00
C ILE A 12 -5.87 10.47 -0.15
N THR A 13 -6.76 11.42 0.15
CA THR A 13 -6.41 12.57 0.97
C THR A 13 -6.00 12.13 2.38
N PHE A 14 -6.72 11.17 2.95
CA PHE A 14 -6.43 10.59 4.25
C PHE A 14 -5.09 9.83 4.25
N GLU A 15 -4.84 8.98 3.24
CA GLU A 15 -3.56 8.27 3.08
C GLU A 15 -2.38 9.24 2.97
N LYS A 16 -2.50 10.28 2.14
CA LYS A 16 -1.46 11.32 2.00
C LYS A 16 -1.13 11.98 3.34
N LEU A 17 -2.15 12.35 4.11
CA LEU A 17 -1.96 12.98 5.41
C LEU A 17 -1.19 12.04 6.35
N ILE A 18 -1.64 10.79 6.47
CA ILE A 18 -0.98 9.81 7.35
C ILE A 18 0.45 9.55 6.88
N LEU A 19 0.68 9.32 5.59
CA LEU A 19 2.01 9.08 5.05
C LEU A 19 2.95 10.26 5.32
N THR A 20 2.47 11.49 5.16
CA THR A 20 3.25 12.69 5.45
C THR A 20 3.61 12.77 6.93
N LEU A 21 2.64 12.53 7.83
CA LEU A 21 2.88 12.53 9.28
C LEU A 21 3.86 11.43 9.69
N CYS A 22 3.68 10.20 9.17
CA CYS A 22 4.59 9.09 9.44
C CYS A 22 6.00 9.39 8.95
N THR A 23 6.16 10.03 7.78
CA THR A 23 7.47 10.41 7.24
C THR A 23 8.15 11.43 8.15
N ILE A 24 7.44 12.47 8.58
CA ILE A 24 7.98 13.49 9.49
C ILE A 24 8.40 12.83 10.82
N MET A 25 7.53 12.02 11.41
CA MET A 25 7.82 11.32 12.67
C MET A 25 9.01 10.36 12.54
N LEU A 26 9.10 9.62 11.43
CA LEU A 26 10.23 8.72 11.15
C LEU A 26 11.55 9.49 11.07
N VAL A 27 11.58 10.58 10.30
CA VAL A 27 12.79 11.42 10.16
C VAL A 27 13.21 12.00 11.51
N LEU A 28 12.24 12.52 12.29
CA LEU A 28 12.52 13.04 13.64
C LEU A 28 13.03 11.97 14.59
N ALA A 29 12.44 10.77 14.58
CA ALA A 29 12.88 9.65 15.43
C ALA A 29 14.33 9.24 15.12
N ILE A 30 14.67 9.10 13.82
CA ILE A 30 16.04 8.78 13.39
C ILE A 30 16.99 9.92 13.74
N PHE A 31 16.60 11.17 13.53
CA PHE A 31 17.42 12.34 13.84
C PHE A 31 17.74 12.41 15.34
N ILE A 32 16.75 12.25 16.21
CA ILE A 32 16.94 12.19 17.67
C ILE A 32 17.87 11.02 18.04
N GLN A 33 17.65 9.85 17.45
CA GLN A 33 18.49 8.67 17.71
C GLN A 33 19.96 8.92 17.37
N VAL A 34 20.22 9.56 16.22
CA VAL A 34 21.60 9.88 15.78
C VAL A 34 22.26 10.87 16.74
N ILE A 35 21.54 11.95 17.11
CA ILE A 35 22.07 12.94 18.08
C ILE A 35 22.35 12.28 19.41
N CYS A 36 21.41 11.54 19.97
CA CYS A 36 21.58 10.87 21.26
C CYS A 36 22.77 9.90 21.24
N ARG A 37 22.91 9.12 20.16
CA ARG A 37 23.95 8.10 20.06
C ARG A 37 25.35 8.68 19.87
N TYR A 38 25.51 9.71 19.01
CA TYR A 38 26.83 10.19 18.60
C TYR A 38 27.27 11.46 19.35
N ILE A 39 26.36 12.28 19.84
CA ILE A 39 26.68 13.53 20.55
C ILE A 39 26.55 13.32 22.07
N LEU A 40 25.41 12.74 22.51
CA LEU A 40 25.14 12.57 23.93
C LEU A 40 25.64 11.23 24.49
N MET A 41 26.09 10.29 23.63
CA MET A 41 26.51 8.93 23.98
C MET A 41 25.44 8.15 24.77
N ILE A 42 24.16 8.46 24.53
CA ILE A 42 23.01 7.82 25.17
C ILE A 42 22.32 6.87 24.17
N SER A 43 22.05 5.64 24.59
CA SER A 43 21.29 4.69 23.79
C SER A 43 19.79 5.00 23.87
N THR A 44 19.11 5.11 22.70
CA THR A 44 17.66 5.37 22.57
C THR A 44 16.97 4.25 21.79
N PRO A 45 16.81 3.04 22.38
CA PRO A 45 16.23 1.88 21.68
C PRO A 45 14.77 2.11 21.24
N TRP A 46 14.02 2.95 21.97
CA TRP A 46 12.65 3.30 21.63
C TRP A 46 12.54 4.02 20.27
N ALA A 47 13.51 4.86 19.92
CA ALA A 47 13.48 5.59 18.66
C ALA A 47 13.69 4.66 17.46
N GLU A 48 14.56 3.66 17.60
CA GLU A 48 14.78 2.62 16.60
C GLU A 48 13.52 1.76 16.42
N GLU A 49 12.88 1.40 17.52
CA GLU A 49 11.65 0.60 17.50
C GLU A 49 10.50 1.38 16.84
N LEU A 50 10.32 2.66 17.20
CA LEU A 50 9.33 3.56 16.59
C LEU A 50 9.57 3.73 15.08
N ALA A 51 10.81 3.97 14.67
CA ALA A 51 11.16 4.12 13.26
C ALA A 51 10.79 2.88 12.44
N ARG A 52 11.04 1.68 12.99
CA ARG A 52 10.67 0.40 12.36
C ARG A 52 9.15 0.25 12.18
N TYR A 53 8.37 0.63 13.19
CA TYR A 53 6.91 0.57 13.12
C TYR A 53 6.35 1.56 12.10
N LEU A 54 6.83 2.80 12.11
CA LEU A 54 6.44 3.82 11.14
C LEU A 54 6.79 3.41 9.71
N PHE A 55 7.96 2.81 9.50
CA PHE A 55 8.36 2.30 8.20
C PHE A 55 7.42 1.20 7.69
N VAL A 56 7.02 0.26 8.55
CA VAL A 56 6.03 -0.77 8.20
C VAL A 56 4.69 -0.14 7.83
N TRP A 57 4.20 0.82 8.62
CA TRP A 57 2.95 1.52 8.33
C TRP A 57 3.00 2.24 6.98
N MET A 58 4.08 2.97 6.72
CA MET A 58 4.28 3.67 5.44
C MET A 58 4.33 2.71 4.26
N SER A 59 4.94 1.55 4.41
CA SER A 59 5.06 0.56 3.33
C SER A 59 3.69 0.03 2.89
N TYR A 60 2.81 -0.30 3.83
CA TYR A 60 1.50 -0.86 3.51
C TYR A 60 0.48 0.21 3.10
N LEU A 61 0.44 1.36 3.77
CA LEU A 61 -0.42 2.49 3.37
C LEU A 61 0.05 3.09 2.05
N GLY A 62 1.38 3.25 1.88
CA GLY A 62 1.98 3.79 0.65
C GLY A 62 1.78 2.88 -0.56
N GLY A 63 1.71 1.56 -0.36
CA GLY A 63 1.37 0.60 -1.40
C GLY A 63 -0.01 0.84 -2.02
N GLY A 64 -1.02 1.13 -1.19
CA GLY A 64 -2.37 1.51 -1.63
C GLY A 64 -2.37 2.80 -2.44
N TYR A 65 -1.71 3.83 -1.93
CA TYR A 65 -1.54 5.10 -2.61
C TYR A 65 -0.81 4.96 -3.95
N ALA A 66 0.27 4.16 -4.02
CA ALA A 66 1.01 3.90 -5.25
C ALA A 66 0.14 3.20 -6.30
N LEU A 67 -0.69 2.23 -5.89
CA LEU A 67 -1.63 1.57 -6.79
C LEU A 67 -2.63 2.56 -7.40
N HIS A 68 -3.11 3.52 -6.62
CA HIS A 68 -4.03 4.56 -7.12
C HIS A 68 -3.33 5.54 -8.06
N SER A 69 -2.17 6.08 -7.68
CA SER A 69 -1.45 7.11 -8.46
C SER A 69 -0.80 6.59 -9.74
N GLY A 70 -0.78 5.28 -9.95
CA GLY A 70 -0.05 4.66 -11.07
C GLY A 70 1.47 4.70 -10.88
N GLY A 71 1.93 5.02 -9.67
CA GLY A 71 3.35 5.05 -9.31
C GLY A 71 3.95 3.68 -9.02
N GLN A 72 3.22 2.59 -9.29
CA GLN A 72 3.80 1.25 -9.23
C GLN A 72 4.82 1.09 -10.36
N ILE A 73 5.96 0.51 -10.03
CA ILE A 73 6.97 0.12 -11.01
C ILE A 73 6.37 -1.04 -11.81
N GLU A 74 5.82 -0.73 -12.99
CA GLU A 74 5.36 -1.74 -13.94
C GLU A 74 6.51 -2.01 -14.92
N ILE A 75 6.87 -3.28 -15.09
CA ILE A 75 7.80 -3.65 -16.16
C ILE A 75 6.97 -3.75 -17.44
N ASP A 76 7.05 -2.73 -18.30
CA ASP A 76 6.29 -2.59 -19.54
C ASP A 76 6.79 -3.52 -20.68
N ILE A 77 7.16 -4.77 -20.33
CA ILE A 77 7.56 -5.76 -21.32
C ILE A 77 6.38 -6.14 -22.22
N ALA A 78 5.21 -6.39 -21.62
CA ALA A 78 4.03 -6.80 -22.38
C ALA A 78 3.54 -5.72 -23.36
N PRO A 79 3.35 -4.43 -22.98
CA PRO A 79 3.09 -3.36 -23.94
C PRO A 79 4.16 -3.23 -25.02
N THR A 80 5.44 -3.37 -24.65
CA THR A 80 6.56 -3.27 -25.59
C THR A 80 6.45 -4.36 -26.66
N ILE A 81 6.26 -5.63 -26.30
CA ILE A 81 6.11 -6.75 -27.24
C ILE A 81 4.86 -6.56 -28.11
N ILE A 82 3.73 -6.15 -27.53
CA ILE A 82 2.48 -5.95 -28.27
C ILE A 82 2.62 -4.85 -29.33
N ASN A 83 3.39 -3.79 -29.03
CA ASN A 83 3.63 -2.72 -29.99
C ASN A 83 4.43 -3.17 -31.22
N TYR A 84 5.27 -4.21 -31.11
CA TYR A 84 5.97 -4.80 -32.26
C TYR A 84 5.08 -5.70 -33.14
N LEU A 85 3.92 -6.13 -32.65
CA LEU A 85 2.99 -6.94 -33.42
C LEU A 85 2.29 -6.04 -34.48
N LYS A 86 2.19 -6.53 -35.71
CA LYS A 86 1.46 -5.88 -36.81
C LYS A 86 -0.07 -6.09 -36.68
N ILE A 87 -0.66 -5.57 -35.61
CA ILE A 87 -2.09 -5.67 -35.29
C ILE A 87 -2.64 -4.24 -35.26
N SER A 88 -3.97 -4.08 -35.50
CA SER A 88 -4.67 -2.80 -35.38
C SER A 88 -4.43 -2.17 -33.99
N ASP A 89 -4.31 -0.85 -33.94
CA ASP A 89 -4.03 -0.10 -32.72
C ASP A 89 -5.15 -0.30 -31.67
N ASP A 90 -6.42 -0.45 -32.10
CA ASP A 90 -7.54 -0.77 -31.22
C ASP A 90 -7.39 -2.15 -30.57
N SER A 91 -6.90 -3.14 -31.33
CA SER A 91 -6.64 -4.49 -30.80
C SER A 91 -5.50 -4.48 -29.79
N LYS A 92 -4.41 -3.73 -30.07
CA LYS A 92 -3.30 -3.55 -29.13
C LYS A 92 -3.78 -2.96 -27.80
N ARG A 93 -4.55 -1.88 -27.87
CA ARG A 93 -5.13 -1.20 -26.70
C ARG A 93 -5.99 -2.15 -25.86
N ARG A 94 -6.88 -2.92 -26.50
CA ARG A 94 -7.73 -3.91 -25.80
C ARG A 94 -6.92 -4.99 -25.13
N ILE A 95 -5.90 -5.55 -25.79
CA ILE A 95 -5.04 -6.60 -25.22
C ILE A 95 -4.29 -6.04 -24.00
N ILE A 96 -3.69 -4.85 -24.08
CA ILE A 96 -2.99 -4.22 -22.98
C ILE A 96 -3.92 -3.96 -21.79
N LEU A 97 -5.12 -3.41 -22.02
CA LEU A 97 -6.10 -3.18 -20.97
C LEU A 97 -6.55 -4.49 -20.30
N THR A 98 -6.75 -5.55 -21.09
CA THR A 98 -7.13 -6.87 -20.56
C THR A 98 -6.03 -7.45 -19.69
N LEU A 99 -4.77 -7.41 -20.15
CA LEU A 99 -3.63 -7.89 -19.38
C LEU A 99 -3.45 -7.11 -18.07
N LYS A 100 -3.56 -5.77 -18.12
CA LYS A 100 -3.51 -4.92 -16.91
C LYS A 100 -4.64 -5.25 -15.94
N THR A 101 -5.84 -5.51 -16.45
CA THR A 101 -7.00 -5.88 -15.61
C THR A 101 -6.84 -7.24 -14.97
N ILE A 102 -6.32 -8.23 -15.69
CA ILE A 102 -6.01 -9.57 -15.15
C ILE A 102 -4.92 -9.45 -14.05
N GLY A 103 -3.85 -8.71 -14.31
CA GLY A 103 -2.81 -8.48 -13.32
C GLY A 103 -3.34 -7.85 -12.03
N LEU A 104 -4.19 -6.82 -12.16
CA LEU A 104 -4.87 -6.19 -11.02
C LEU A 104 -5.79 -7.17 -10.28
N ALA A 105 -6.52 -8.02 -10.99
CA ALA A 105 -7.40 -9.02 -10.38
C ALA A 105 -6.59 -10.03 -9.54
N ILE A 106 -5.48 -10.52 -10.09
CA ILE A 106 -4.57 -11.43 -9.37
C ILE A 106 -4.02 -10.73 -8.12
N THR A 107 -3.60 -9.49 -8.23
CA THR A 107 -3.10 -8.69 -7.09
C THR A 107 -4.16 -8.53 -6.01
N VAL A 108 -5.40 -8.20 -6.38
CA VAL A 108 -6.53 -8.05 -5.43
C VAL A 108 -6.81 -9.38 -4.71
N ILE A 109 -6.85 -10.50 -5.44
CA ILE A 109 -7.06 -11.82 -4.84
C ILE A 109 -5.93 -12.16 -3.86
N PHE A 110 -4.68 -11.92 -4.24
CA PHE A 110 -3.53 -12.15 -3.37
C PHE A 110 -3.60 -11.34 -2.08
N ILE A 111 -3.93 -10.04 -2.18
CA ILE A 111 -4.04 -9.17 -1.00
C ILE A 111 -5.22 -9.58 -0.11
N LEU A 112 -6.34 -10.04 -0.67
CA LEU A 112 -7.46 -10.58 0.11
C LEU A 112 -7.06 -11.85 0.89
N CYS A 113 -6.33 -12.77 0.25
CA CYS A 113 -5.78 -13.94 0.94
C CYS A 113 -4.80 -13.53 2.05
N PHE A 114 -3.94 -12.54 1.77
CA PHE A 114 -3.04 -11.98 2.78
C PHE A 114 -3.81 -11.37 3.95
N CYS A 115 -4.85 -10.55 3.71
CA CYS A 115 -5.69 -9.97 4.76
C CYS A 115 -6.32 -11.04 5.65
N TYR A 116 -6.80 -12.15 5.07
CA TYR A 116 -7.37 -13.26 5.82
C TYR A 116 -6.33 -13.91 6.74
N VAL A 117 -5.18 -14.28 6.23
CA VAL A 117 -4.11 -14.90 7.02
C VAL A 117 -3.60 -13.93 8.08
N PHE A 118 -3.40 -12.67 7.72
CA PHE A 118 -2.87 -11.66 8.61
C PHE A 118 -3.85 -11.25 9.72
N SER A 119 -5.16 -11.27 9.45
CA SER A 119 -6.16 -11.03 10.50
C SER A 119 -6.15 -12.11 11.58
N ASN A 120 -5.97 -13.38 11.19
CA ASN A 120 -5.80 -14.48 12.13
C ASN A 120 -4.51 -14.33 12.96
N TYR A 121 -3.43 -13.85 12.34
CA TYR A 121 -2.19 -13.56 13.04
C TYR A 121 -2.33 -12.42 14.06
N ILE A 122 -3.02 -11.32 13.72
CA ILE A 122 -3.32 -10.23 14.66
C ILE A 122 -4.15 -10.76 15.84
N MET A 123 -5.15 -11.61 15.58
CA MET A 123 -5.97 -12.22 16.63
C MET A 123 -5.14 -13.11 17.57
N PHE A 124 -4.20 -13.87 17.01
CA PHE A 124 -3.26 -14.68 17.79
C PHE A 124 -2.40 -13.81 18.72
N ILE A 125 -1.83 -12.72 18.21
CA ILE A 125 -1.03 -11.76 18.97
C ILE A 125 -1.86 -11.07 20.06
N TYR A 126 -3.08 -10.68 19.74
CA TYR A 126 -3.99 -10.04 20.68
C TYR A 126 -4.29 -10.96 21.87
N ARG A 127 -4.58 -12.24 21.61
CA ARG A 127 -4.82 -13.25 22.67
C ARG A 127 -3.56 -13.56 23.48
N GLY A 128 -2.38 -13.49 22.85
CA GLY A 128 -1.11 -13.73 23.52
C GLY A 128 -0.59 -12.56 24.37
N VAL A 129 -1.31 -11.42 24.41
CA VAL A 129 -0.93 -10.20 25.15
C VAL A 129 0.52 -9.78 24.89
N GLN A 130 0.94 -9.91 23.64
CA GLN A 130 2.31 -9.57 23.25
C GLN A 130 2.51 -8.06 23.24
N THR A 131 3.60 -7.60 23.86
CA THR A 131 4.01 -6.19 23.89
C THR A 131 5.36 -5.99 23.22
N SER A 132 5.62 -4.77 22.77
CA SER A 132 6.91 -4.40 22.23
C SER A 132 8.00 -4.39 23.32
N GLN A 133 9.24 -4.66 22.91
CA GLN A 133 10.35 -4.90 23.86
C GLN A 133 10.77 -3.64 24.60
N THR A 134 10.72 -2.48 23.95
CA THR A 134 11.23 -1.22 24.53
C THR A 134 10.14 -0.26 24.91
N MET A 135 9.11 -0.10 24.06
CA MET A 135 8.03 0.87 24.28
C MET A 135 6.87 0.27 25.09
N GLY A 136 6.78 -1.06 25.25
CA GLY A 136 5.67 -1.73 25.95
C GLY A 136 4.32 -1.62 25.23
N ILE A 137 4.30 -1.19 23.96
CA ILE A 137 3.07 -1.04 23.17
C ILE A 137 2.53 -2.43 22.82
N PRO A 138 1.21 -2.67 22.95
CA PRO A 138 0.61 -3.92 22.48
C PRO A 138 0.87 -4.13 20.98
N MET A 139 1.47 -5.26 20.59
CA MET A 139 1.91 -5.51 19.22
C MET A 139 0.76 -5.52 18.20
N TRP A 140 -0.46 -5.84 18.60
CA TRP A 140 -1.61 -5.78 17.71
C TRP A 140 -1.88 -4.35 17.17
N ILE A 141 -1.57 -3.29 17.97
CA ILE A 141 -1.69 -1.89 17.54
C ILE A 141 -0.68 -1.59 16.43
N VAL A 142 0.51 -2.17 16.52
CA VAL A 142 1.58 -2.00 15.52
C VAL A 142 1.20 -2.66 14.20
N TYR A 143 0.54 -3.82 14.25
CA TYR A 143 0.17 -4.58 13.05
C TYR A 143 -1.18 -4.16 12.44
N PHE A 144 -2.05 -3.50 13.20
CA PHE A 144 -3.37 -3.09 12.72
C PHE A 144 -3.34 -2.17 11.48
N PRO A 145 -2.44 -1.16 11.39
CA PRO A 145 -2.34 -0.34 10.18
C PRO A 145 -1.92 -1.10 8.92
N VAL A 146 -1.22 -2.23 9.06
CA VAL A 146 -0.89 -3.12 7.94
C VAL A 146 -2.17 -3.70 7.32
N LEU A 147 -3.10 -4.14 8.17
CA LEU A 147 -4.39 -4.67 7.71
C LEU A 147 -5.23 -3.56 7.05
N ILE A 148 -5.29 -2.37 7.66
CA ILE A 148 -6.01 -1.22 7.08
C ILE A 148 -5.43 -0.86 5.71
N GLY A 149 -4.10 -0.69 5.59
CA GLY A 149 -3.44 -0.36 4.34
C GLY A 149 -3.70 -1.40 3.25
N SER A 150 -3.67 -2.68 3.62
CA SER A 150 -3.99 -3.78 2.69
C SER A 150 -5.45 -3.73 2.22
N LEU A 151 -6.41 -3.44 3.10
CA LEU A 151 -7.83 -3.29 2.73
C LEU A 151 -8.06 -2.08 1.82
N ILE A 152 -7.39 -0.96 2.08
CA ILE A 152 -7.47 0.22 1.21
C ILE A 152 -6.85 -0.09 -0.16
N THR A 153 -5.75 -0.85 -0.21
CA THR A 153 -5.17 -1.32 -1.48
C THR A 153 -6.15 -2.18 -2.27
N VAL A 154 -6.90 -3.08 -1.62
CA VAL A 154 -7.97 -3.86 -2.26
C VAL A 154 -9.04 -2.92 -2.85
N TRP A 155 -9.47 -1.91 -2.10
CA TRP A 155 -10.44 -0.93 -2.57
C TRP A 155 -9.96 -0.20 -3.83
N HIS A 156 -8.73 0.32 -3.82
CA HIS A 156 -8.14 1.00 -4.98
C HIS A 156 -7.98 0.05 -6.18
N GLY A 157 -7.61 -1.21 -5.93
CA GLY A 157 -7.52 -2.25 -6.96
C GLY A 157 -8.86 -2.51 -7.64
N ILE A 158 -9.91 -2.71 -6.86
CA ILE A 158 -11.29 -2.91 -7.37
C ILE A 158 -11.76 -1.68 -8.16
N TYR A 159 -11.55 -0.49 -7.61
CA TYR A 159 -11.92 0.77 -8.30
C TYR A 159 -11.22 0.89 -9.65
N ARG A 160 -9.94 0.56 -9.73
CA ARG A 160 -9.17 0.61 -10.98
C ARG A 160 -9.60 -0.45 -12.00
N ILE A 161 -9.97 -1.66 -11.55
CA ILE A 161 -10.56 -2.70 -12.40
C ILE A 161 -11.86 -2.19 -13.03
N LEU A 162 -12.76 -1.58 -12.24
CA LEU A 162 -14.02 -1.03 -12.74
C LEU A 162 -13.79 0.08 -13.78
N LEU A 163 -12.79 0.94 -13.58
CA LEU A 163 -12.41 1.96 -14.56
C LEU A 163 -11.91 1.35 -15.87
N ASN A 164 -11.03 0.33 -15.80
CA ASN A 164 -10.50 -0.34 -16.99
C ASN A 164 -11.60 -1.02 -17.80
N ILE A 165 -12.55 -1.69 -17.14
CA ILE A 165 -13.71 -2.32 -17.80
C ILE A 165 -14.57 -1.28 -18.51
N LYS A 166 -14.77 -0.10 -17.89
CA LYS A 166 -15.55 0.98 -18.50
C LYS A 166 -14.84 1.56 -19.72
N MET A 167 -13.53 1.77 -19.64
CA MET A 167 -12.74 2.26 -20.78
C MET A 167 -12.72 1.28 -21.95
N GLY A 168 -12.76 -0.02 -21.67
CA GLY A 168 -12.86 -1.05 -22.71
C GLY A 168 -14.26 -1.16 -23.37
N LYS A 169 -15.33 -0.71 -22.68
CA LYS A 169 -16.70 -0.70 -23.19
C LYS A 169 -17.11 0.61 -23.89
N GLY A 170 -16.39 1.69 -23.68
CA GLY A 170 -16.76 3.02 -24.17
C GLY A 170 -16.37 3.31 -25.63
N ASP A 171 -15.74 2.37 -26.30
CA ASP A 171 -15.34 2.48 -27.71
C ASP A 171 -16.28 1.70 -28.66
N ASN A 172 -17.55 1.44 -28.28
CA ASN A 172 -18.61 0.90 -29.16
C ASN A 172 -19.71 1.92 -29.35
#